data_77033798787423d2c0dc1a4fc36f1da4
#
_entry.id   77033798787423d2c0dc1a4fc36f1da4
#
_cell.length_a   1.000
_cell.length_b   1.000
_cell.length_c   1.000
_cell.angle_alpha   90.00
_cell.angle_beta   90.00
_cell.angle_gamma   90.00
#
_symmetry.space_group_name_H-M   'P 1'
#
loop_
_entity.id
_entity.type
_entity.pdbx_description
1 polymer ?
#
loop_
_entity_poly.entity_id
_entity_poly.type
_entity_poly.pdbx_seq_one_letter_code
_entity_poly.pdbx_strand_id
1 'polypeptide(L)'
;GVSTSGGEILANENDSYVPREGGIHPREAAQHHSAVAAGVLSSALHTSGIEPRSLDVIAFSQGPGLGPCLRTGATVARVLSLLLERPLVGVNHSVAHIEIGRLLCSCQDPLTLYVSGGNTMITAFDGGRYRIFGETLDISANNCLDSFAIEAGLGFPADVRLHPVEEKALGGRTLLDIPYLVKGMDVSFSGLLTAAIRLLSQGKDLEDICLTLVEVVYGMLTEVTERALAHTEKKEVLLTGGGARSERLQRSLTQICETHGASLHVVPPQYAGDNGAMISWNGLLHYQQGHTLEVSESVVKPRMRVEEVETTWREMSPHH
;
A
#
# COMPACT_ATOMS: atom_id res chain seq x y z
N GLY A 1 -2.24 7.22 14.04
CA GLY A 1 -3.11 8.26 13.48
C GLY A 1 -4.37 8.46 14.28
N VAL A 2 -4.95 9.63 14.17
CA VAL A 2 -6.22 10.00 14.79
C VAL A 2 -7.09 10.67 13.72
N SER A 3 -8.35 10.23 13.61
CA SER A 3 -9.31 10.78 12.65
C SER A 3 -10.68 10.95 13.27
N THR A 4 -11.51 11.82 12.69
CA THR A 4 -12.89 12.05 13.10
C THR A 4 -13.87 11.27 12.22
N SER A 5 -15.09 11.07 12.71
CA SER A 5 -16.18 10.45 11.93
C SER A 5 -16.56 11.23 10.67
N GLY A 6 -16.21 12.51 10.59
CA GLY A 6 -16.38 13.36 9.40
C GLY A 6 -15.26 13.22 8.36
N GLY A 7 -14.27 12.35 8.58
CA GLY A 7 -13.15 12.12 7.64
C GLY A 7 -11.99 13.10 7.80
N GLU A 8 -11.96 13.92 8.84
CA GLU A 8 -10.83 14.79 9.15
C GLU A 8 -9.71 13.98 9.79
N ILE A 9 -8.48 14.11 9.28
CA ILE A 9 -7.28 13.48 9.83
C ILE A 9 -6.61 14.48 10.78
N LEU A 10 -6.68 14.20 12.08
CA LEU A 10 -6.15 15.08 13.13
C LEU A 10 -4.67 14.83 13.41
N ALA A 11 -4.20 13.60 13.22
CA ALA A 11 -2.79 13.23 13.36
C ALA A 11 -2.43 12.02 12.50
N ASN A 12 -1.21 12.06 11.97
CA ASN A 12 -0.62 10.94 11.22
C ASN A 12 0.90 10.87 11.51
N GLU A 13 1.23 10.30 12.66
CA GLU A 13 2.59 10.16 13.14
C GLU A 13 3.17 8.79 12.78
N ASN A 14 4.44 8.78 12.45
CA ASN A 14 5.09 7.55 12.03
C ASN A 14 6.58 7.55 12.43
N ASP A 15 7.13 6.35 12.65
CA ASP A 15 8.54 6.07 12.84
C ASP A 15 8.88 4.79 12.08
N SER A 16 9.63 4.93 11.00
CA SER A 16 9.89 3.87 10.05
C SER A 16 11.16 3.09 10.37
N TYR A 17 11.07 1.76 10.36
CA TYR A 17 12.25 0.91 10.42
C TYR A 17 13.00 0.94 9.08
N VAL A 18 14.26 1.32 9.12
CA VAL A 18 15.18 1.28 7.98
C VAL A 18 16.27 0.23 8.25
N PRO A 19 16.38 -0.84 7.43
CA PRO A 19 17.43 -1.82 7.59
C PRO A 19 18.80 -1.18 7.34
N ARG A 20 19.80 -1.56 8.14
CA ARG A 20 21.19 -1.09 7.95
C ARG A 20 21.84 -1.71 6.73
N GLU A 21 21.50 -2.95 6.43
CA GLU A 21 21.99 -3.73 5.29
C GLU A 21 20.89 -4.67 4.81
N GLY A 22 20.85 -4.96 3.52
CA GLY A 22 19.89 -5.89 2.92
C GLY A 22 18.43 -5.43 2.97
N GLY A 23 17.51 -6.38 3.00
CA GLY A 23 16.07 -6.14 3.08
C GLY A 23 15.52 -6.12 4.51
N ILE A 24 14.22 -5.88 4.67
CA ILE A 24 13.55 -5.80 5.97
C ILE A 24 13.57 -7.17 6.67
N HIS A 25 14.24 -7.23 7.84
CA HIS A 25 14.21 -8.41 8.71
C HIS A 25 13.03 -8.32 9.68
N PRO A 26 12.04 -9.25 9.64
CA PRO A 26 10.78 -9.12 10.38
C PRO A 26 10.92 -8.99 11.89
N ARG A 27 11.95 -9.64 12.48
CA ARG A 27 12.20 -9.58 13.92
C ARG A 27 12.76 -8.21 14.33
N GLU A 28 13.68 -7.66 13.56
CA GLU A 28 14.29 -6.35 13.85
C GLU A 28 13.27 -5.23 13.66
N ALA A 29 12.45 -5.31 12.62
CA ALA A 29 11.33 -4.39 12.41
C ALA A 29 10.35 -4.42 13.60
N ALA A 30 10.00 -5.60 14.11
CA ALA A 30 9.13 -5.72 15.27
C ALA A 30 9.78 -5.18 16.57
N GLN A 31 11.09 -5.36 16.74
CA GLN A 31 11.83 -4.77 17.87
C GLN A 31 11.83 -3.23 17.81
N HIS A 32 12.09 -2.68 16.63
CA HIS A 32 11.99 -1.24 16.38
C HIS A 32 10.59 -0.72 16.75
N HIS A 33 9.53 -1.30 16.18
CA HIS A 33 8.16 -0.88 16.46
C HIS A 33 7.80 -0.99 17.94
N SER A 34 8.29 -2.01 18.63
CA SER A 34 8.07 -2.15 20.09
C SER A 34 8.76 -1.03 20.89
N ALA A 35 9.95 -0.59 20.44
CA ALA A 35 10.70 0.47 21.11
C ALA A 35 10.07 1.86 20.92
N VAL A 36 9.51 2.14 19.71
CA VAL A 36 9.02 3.48 19.37
C VAL A 36 7.52 3.66 19.58
N ALA A 37 6.75 2.59 19.73
CA ALA A 37 5.27 2.63 19.74
C ALA A 37 4.69 3.63 20.75
N ALA A 38 5.22 3.69 21.98
CA ALA A 38 4.74 4.61 23.00
C ALA A 38 5.01 6.08 22.63
N GLY A 39 6.18 6.36 22.05
CA GLY A 39 6.53 7.71 21.56
C GLY A 39 5.62 8.15 20.41
N VAL A 40 5.42 7.31 19.41
CA VAL A 40 4.54 7.59 18.26
C VAL A 40 3.09 7.81 18.72
N LEU A 41 2.60 7.00 19.68
CA LEU A 41 1.28 7.19 20.25
C LEU A 41 1.15 8.54 20.97
N SER A 42 2.12 8.88 21.83
CA SER A 42 2.15 10.13 22.55
C SER A 42 2.18 11.33 21.59
N SER A 43 3.00 11.27 20.55
CA SER A 43 3.06 12.28 19.49
C SER A 43 1.71 12.45 18.79
N ALA A 44 1.06 11.36 18.40
CA ALA A 44 -0.22 11.39 17.71
C ALA A 44 -1.33 12.01 18.58
N LEU A 45 -1.38 11.72 19.88
CA LEU A 45 -2.32 12.33 20.81
C LEU A 45 -2.02 13.82 21.01
N HIS A 46 -0.76 14.18 21.12
CA HIS A 46 -0.36 15.60 21.24
C HIS A 46 -0.72 16.40 19.97
N THR A 47 -0.35 15.88 18.80
CA THR A 47 -0.64 16.52 17.50
C THR A 47 -2.13 16.67 17.25
N SER A 48 -2.93 15.67 17.62
CA SER A 48 -4.39 15.71 17.45
C SER A 48 -5.10 16.65 18.46
N GLY A 49 -4.46 16.97 19.58
CA GLY A 49 -5.11 17.69 20.68
C GLY A 49 -6.22 16.90 21.38
N ILE A 50 -6.33 15.60 21.15
CA ILE A 50 -7.39 14.76 21.71
C ILE A 50 -6.94 14.10 23.00
N GLU A 51 -7.73 14.27 24.05
CA GLU A 51 -7.53 13.52 25.29
C GLU A 51 -7.79 12.03 25.08
N PRO A 52 -6.94 11.11 25.61
CA PRO A 52 -7.09 9.67 25.38
C PRO A 52 -8.50 9.12 25.73
N ARG A 53 -9.11 9.66 26.76
CA ARG A 53 -10.46 9.24 27.19
C ARG A 53 -11.59 9.70 26.27
N SER A 54 -11.31 10.63 25.36
CA SER A 54 -12.26 11.12 24.35
C SER A 54 -12.22 10.30 23.07
N LEU A 55 -11.35 9.30 22.97
CA LEU A 55 -11.36 8.33 21.87
C LEU A 55 -12.58 7.41 22.00
N ASP A 56 -13.29 7.17 20.89
CA ASP A 56 -14.47 6.30 20.84
C ASP A 56 -14.11 4.86 20.52
N VAL A 57 -13.03 4.64 19.75
CA VAL A 57 -12.62 3.33 19.25
C VAL A 57 -11.11 3.25 19.07
N ILE A 58 -10.55 2.07 19.26
CA ILE A 58 -9.15 1.75 18.98
C ILE A 58 -9.08 0.80 17.79
N ALA A 59 -8.36 1.18 16.74
CA ALA A 59 -8.16 0.36 15.56
C ALA A 59 -6.71 -0.10 15.43
N PHE A 60 -6.52 -1.29 14.85
CA PHE A 60 -5.18 -1.82 14.55
C PHE A 60 -5.17 -2.59 13.23
N SER A 61 -4.02 -2.63 12.56
CA SER A 61 -3.83 -3.50 11.39
C SER A 61 -3.86 -4.96 11.83
N GLN A 62 -4.95 -5.67 11.51
CA GLN A 62 -5.10 -7.09 11.79
C GLN A 62 -4.32 -7.96 10.79
N GLY A 63 -4.19 -7.49 9.56
CA GLY A 63 -3.50 -8.13 8.44
C GLY A 63 -3.91 -7.50 7.10
N PRO A 64 -3.27 -7.91 5.99
CA PRO A 64 -2.05 -8.70 5.92
C PRO A 64 -0.81 -7.97 6.41
N GLY A 65 0.31 -8.71 6.56
CA GLY A 65 1.60 -8.10 6.90
C GLY A 65 2.55 -9.06 7.66
N LEU A 66 3.70 -8.55 8.05
CA LEU A 66 4.71 -9.28 8.80
C LEU A 66 4.18 -9.66 10.19
N GLY A 67 3.99 -10.94 10.45
CA GLY A 67 3.39 -11.46 11.69
C GLY A 67 3.98 -10.88 12.99
N PRO A 68 5.32 -10.77 13.15
CA PRO A 68 5.92 -10.13 14.31
C PRO A 68 5.49 -8.65 14.48
N CYS A 69 5.49 -7.86 13.40
CA CYS A 69 5.08 -6.45 13.41
C CYS A 69 3.59 -6.29 13.74
N LEU A 70 2.73 -7.10 13.10
CA LEU A 70 1.29 -7.12 13.38
C LEU A 70 1.00 -7.41 14.85
N ARG A 71 1.72 -8.37 15.46
CA ARG A 71 1.58 -8.68 16.90
C ARG A 71 1.96 -7.52 17.79
N THR A 72 3.00 -6.77 17.44
CA THR A 72 3.40 -5.57 18.19
C THR A 72 2.28 -4.53 18.16
N GLY A 73 1.76 -4.19 16.98
CA GLY A 73 0.65 -3.24 16.84
C GLY A 73 -0.62 -3.69 17.57
N ALA A 74 -1.00 -4.97 17.41
CA ALA A 74 -2.15 -5.55 18.09
C ALA A 74 -2.01 -5.52 19.63
N THR A 75 -0.79 -5.72 20.17
CA THR A 75 -0.56 -5.65 21.61
C THR A 75 -0.77 -4.24 22.13
N VAL A 76 -0.24 -3.22 21.47
CA VAL A 76 -0.46 -1.82 21.82
C VAL A 76 -1.94 -1.47 21.80
N ALA A 77 -2.65 -1.85 20.73
CA ALA A 77 -4.09 -1.58 20.59
C ALA A 77 -4.94 -2.26 21.68
N ARG A 78 -4.64 -3.51 22.04
CA ARG A 78 -5.30 -4.24 23.15
C ARG A 78 -5.10 -3.55 24.48
N VAL A 79 -3.87 -3.13 24.77
CA VAL A 79 -3.57 -2.40 26.02
C VAL A 79 -4.35 -1.11 26.09
N LEU A 80 -4.39 -0.33 25.00
CA LEU A 80 -5.18 0.91 24.95
C LEU A 80 -6.67 0.65 25.09
N SER A 81 -7.22 -0.33 24.37
CA SER A 81 -8.63 -0.73 24.46
C SER A 81 -9.03 -1.07 25.90
N LEU A 82 -8.23 -1.88 26.60
CA LEU A 82 -8.46 -2.26 27.98
C LEU A 82 -8.31 -1.09 28.97
N LEU A 83 -7.28 -0.25 28.81
CA LEU A 83 -7.02 0.87 29.72
C LEU A 83 -8.08 2.00 29.58
N LEU A 84 -8.57 2.21 28.36
CA LEU A 84 -9.53 3.27 28.07
C LEU A 84 -10.98 2.75 28.07
N GLU A 85 -11.20 1.45 28.21
CA GLU A 85 -12.50 0.78 28.11
C GLU A 85 -13.21 1.14 26.79
N ARG A 86 -12.45 1.05 25.67
CA ARG A 86 -12.94 1.38 24.33
C ARG A 86 -12.98 0.14 23.43
N PRO A 87 -13.97 0.07 22.51
CA PRO A 87 -14.08 -0.99 21.53
C PRO A 87 -12.79 -1.14 20.71
N LEU A 88 -12.46 -2.37 20.33
CA LEU A 88 -11.31 -2.70 19.49
C LEU A 88 -11.80 -3.08 18.09
N VAL A 89 -11.12 -2.60 17.05
CA VAL A 89 -11.41 -2.90 15.64
C VAL A 89 -10.18 -3.43 14.94
N GLY A 90 -10.30 -4.58 14.29
CA GLY A 90 -9.28 -5.14 13.41
C GLY A 90 -9.49 -4.71 11.96
N VAL A 91 -8.47 -4.12 11.35
CA VAL A 91 -8.53 -3.52 10.02
C VAL A 91 -7.72 -4.35 9.03
N ASN A 92 -8.26 -4.55 7.82
CA ASN A 92 -7.46 -5.05 6.70
C ASN A 92 -6.61 -3.91 6.12
N HIS A 93 -5.30 -4.09 6.15
CA HIS A 93 -4.31 -3.10 5.74
C HIS A 93 -4.49 -2.62 4.28
N SER A 94 -4.78 -3.55 3.36
CA SER A 94 -4.98 -3.21 1.95
C SER A 94 -6.29 -2.44 1.72
N VAL A 95 -7.36 -2.82 2.42
CA VAL A 95 -8.62 -2.07 2.38
C VAL A 95 -8.44 -0.66 2.95
N ALA A 96 -7.62 -0.52 4.01
CA ALA A 96 -7.31 0.79 4.57
C ALA A 96 -6.62 1.73 3.57
N HIS A 97 -5.69 1.23 2.77
CA HIS A 97 -5.08 1.99 1.66
C HIS A 97 -6.09 2.46 0.62
N ILE A 98 -7.07 1.61 0.29
CA ILE A 98 -8.12 1.97 -0.66
C ILE A 98 -9.03 3.05 -0.06
N GLU A 99 -9.50 2.85 1.17
CA GLU A 99 -10.47 3.74 1.80
C GLU A 99 -9.89 5.11 2.15
N ILE A 100 -8.62 5.20 2.57
CA ILE A 100 -7.97 6.49 2.77
C ILE A 100 -7.78 7.22 1.44
N GLY A 101 -7.46 6.51 0.36
CA GLY A 101 -7.36 7.07 -0.97
C GLY A 101 -8.71 7.60 -1.47
N ARG A 102 -9.78 6.85 -1.26
CA ARG A 102 -11.14 7.28 -1.60
C ARG A 102 -11.53 8.55 -0.86
N LEU A 103 -11.24 8.61 0.45
CA LEU A 103 -11.51 9.79 1.25
C LEU A 103 -10.76 11.03 0.72
N LEU A 104 -9.44 10.92 0.58
CA LEU A 104 -8.58 12.06 0.28
C LEU A 104 -8.69 12.55 -1.17
N CYS A 105 -9.00 11.65 -2.09
CA CYS A 105 -9.19 11.98 -3.51
C CYS A 105 -10.66 12.21 -3.88
N SER A 106 -11.60 12.04 -2.95
CA SER A 106 -13.04 12.16 -3.17
C SER A 106 -13.56 11.28 -4.31
N CYS A 107 -12.89 10.14 -4.59
CA CYS A 107 -13.34 9.20 -5.61
C CYS A 107 -14.39 8.22 -5.04
N GLN A 108 -15.39 7.91 -5.85
CA GLN A 108 -16.57 7.16 -5.38
C GLN A 108 -16.41 5.64 -5.59
N ASP A 109 -16.06 5.25 -6.82
CA ASP A 109 -16.02 3.83 -7.20
C ASP A 109 -14.84 3.50 -8.12
N PRO A 110 -13.59 3.69 -7.62
CA PRO A 110 -12.42 3.52 -8.45
C PRO A 110 -12.04 2.04 -8.69
N LEU A 111 -11.47 1.79 -9.86
CA LEU A 111 -10.51 0.72 -10.04
C LEU A 111 -9.22 1.13 -9.32
N THR A 112 -8.75 0.34 -8.37
CA THR A 112 -7.57 0.69 -7.58
C THR A 112 -6.36 -0.12 -8.01
N LEU A 113 -5.30 0.55 -8.43
CA LEU A 113 -3.96 -0.01 -8.54
C LEU A 113 -3.21 0.23 -7.23
N TYR A 114 -2.98 -0.84 -6.48
CA TYR A 114 -2.23 -0.82 -5.23
C TYR A 114 -0.83 -1.38 -5.44
N VAL A 115 0.19 -0.54 -5.27
CA VAL A 115 1.61 -0.89 -5.48
C VAL A 115 2.41 -0.56 -4.23
N SER A 116 2.74 -1.57 -3.44
CA SER A 116 3.52 -1.44 -2.20
C SER A 116 4.71 -2.39 -2.15
N GLY A 117 5.51 -2.30 -1.09
CA GLY A 117 6.63 -3.23 -0.86
C GLY A 117 6.21 -4.69 -0.76
N GLY A 118 5.03 -4.97 -0.19
CA GLY A 118 4.52 -6.33 -0.01
C GLY A 118 3.50 -6.78 -1.05
N ASN A 119 2.80 -5.86 -1.70
CA ASN A 119 1.67 -6.16 -2.57
C ASN A 119 1.72 -5.40 -3.89
N THR A 120 1.24 -6.05 -4.94
CA THR A 120 0.88 -5.42 -6.21
C THR A 120 -0.41 -6.06 -6.65
N MET A 121 -1.50 -5.28 -6.68
CA MET A 121 -2.81 -5.79 -7.06
C MET A 121 -3.70 -4.72 -7.68
N ILE A 122 -4.64 -5.17 -8.48
CA ILE A 122 -5.71 -4.36 -9.06
C ILE A 122 -7.02 -4.83 -8.45
N THR A 123 -7.73 -3.90 -7.82
CA THR A 123 -8.99 -4.20 -7.14
C THR A 123 -10.09 -3.24 -7.57
N ALA A 124 -11.33 -3.70 -7.53
CA ALA A 124 -12.50 -2.86 -7.64
C ALA A 124 -13.58 -3.34 -6.67
N PHE A 125 -14.47 -2.44 -6.27
CA PHE A 125 -15.63 -2.80 -5.48
C PHE A 125 -16.67 -3.48 -6.36
N ASP A 126 -17.08 -4.68 -5.94
CA ASP A 126 -18.11 -5.46 -6.61
C ASP A 126 -18.80 -6.41 -5.61
N GLY A 127 -20.12 -6.46 -5.64
CA GLY A 127 -20.91 -7.37 -4.82
C GLY A 127 -20.69 -7.22 -3.30
N GLY A 128 -20.53 -5.99 -2.79
CA GLY A 128 -20.36 -5.70 -1.36
C GLY A 128 -18.95 -5.92 -0.83
N ARG A 129 -17.96 -6.14 -1.69
CA ARG A 129 -16.56 -6.40 -1.34
C ARG A 129 -15.59 -5.83 -2.37
N TYR A 130 -14.35 -5.63 -1.98
CA TYR A 130 -13.29 -5.43 -2.94
C TYR A 130 -12.89 -6.77 -3.56
N ARG A 131 -12.90 -6.85 -4.90
CA ARG A 131 -12.48 -8.01 -5.68
C ARG A 131 -11.13 -7.75 -6.30
N ILE A 132 -10.28 -8.79 -6.35
CA ILE A 132 -8.99 -8.75 -7.04
C ILE A 132 -9.22 -9.15 -8.49
N PHE A 133 -8.92 -8.25 -9.43
CA PHE A 133 -8.96 -8.50 -10.86
C PHE A 133 -7.62 -8.96 -11.41
N GLY A 134 -6.54 -8.56 -10.76
CA GLY A 134 -5.18 -8.99 -11.07
C GLY A 134 -4.25 -8.76 -9.89
N GLU A 135 -3.24 -9.63 -9.75
CA GLU A 135 -2.24 -9.51 -8.69
C GLU A 135 -0.87 -10.02 -9.16
N THR A 136 0.17 -9.74 -8.39
CA THR A 136 1.46 -10.36 -8.65
C THR A 136 1.43 -11.84 -8.30
N LEU A 137 2.02 -12.67 -9.17
CA LEU A 137 2.13 -14.11 -8.98
C LEU A 137 3.33 -14.52 -8.11
N ASP A 138 4.24 -13.57 -7.83
CA ASP A 138 5.47 -13.84 -7.09
C ASP A 138 5.86 -12.67 -6.17
N ILE A 139 6.79 -11.81 -6.54
CA ILE A 139 7.18 -10.64 -5.78
C ILE A 139 6.40 -9.39 -6.23
N SER A 140 6.27 -8.40 -5.35
CA SER A 140 5.65 -7.12 -5.74
C SER A 140 6.54 -6.30 -6.68
N ALA A 141 5.95 -5.36 -7.41
CA ALA A 141 6.68 -4.45 -8.28
C ALA A 141 7.73 -3.64 -7.49
N ASN A 142 7.34 -3.07 -6.34
CA ASN A 142 8.30 -2.34 -5.51
C ASN A 142 9.41 -3.26 -4.98
N ASN A 143 9.08 -4.49 -4.52
CA ASN A 143 10.11 -5.42 -4.07
C ASN A 143 11.11 -5.77 -5.18
N CYS A 144 10.65 -5.86 -6.44
CA CYS A 144 11.54 -6.06 -7.59
C CYS A 144 12.54 -4.89 -7.71
N LEU A 145 12.06 -3.65 -7.66
CA LEU A 145 12.91 -2.46 -7.75
C LEU A 145 13.83 -2.31 -6.52
N ASP A 146 13.30 -2.52 -5.31
CA ASP A 146 14.03 -2.46 -4.05
C ASP A 146 15.18 -3.48 -4.01
N SER A 147 14.87 -4.72 -4.38
CA SER A 147 15.86 -5.81 -4.41
C SER A 147 16.95 -5.54 -5.44
N PHE A 148 16.59 -5.01 -6.60
CA PHE A 148 17.59 -4.60 -7.59
C PHE A 148 18.44 -3.43 -7.11
N ALA A 149 17.85 -2.42 -6.43
CA ALA A 149 18.59 -1.30 -5.86
C ALA A 149 19.66 -1.76 -4.87
N ILE A 150 19.31 -2.70 -3.98
CA ILE A 150 20.23 -3.27 -3.01
C ILE A 150 21.37 -4.03 -3.72
N GLU A 151 21.05 -4.89 -4.67
CA GLU A 151 22.03 -5.71 -5.41
C GLU A 151 22.97 -4.85 -6.27
N ALA A 152 22.46 -3.74 -6.82
CA ALA A 152 23.22 -2.78 -7.60
C ALA A 152 24.03 -1.79 -6.75
N GLY A 153 23.98 -1.88 -5.42
CA GLY A 153 24.68 -0.96 -4.51
C GLY A 153 24.09 0.45 -4.47
N LEU A 154 22.83 0.64 -4.91
CA LEU A 154 22.12 1.92 -4.86
C LEU A 154 21.50 2.21 -3.48
N GLY A 155 21.55 1.25 -2.56
CA GLY A 155 20.98 1.35 -1.22
C GLY A 155 19.50 0.96 -1.12
N PHE A 156 18.98 0.90 0.11
CA PHE A 156 17.56 0.64 0.37
C PHE A 156 16.76 1.93 0.22
N PRO A 157 15.66 1.95 -0.55
CA PRO A 157 14.86 3.14 -0.79
C PRO A 157 13.96 3.48 0.42
N ALA A 158 14.56 4.01 1.47
CA ALA A 158 13.82 4.47 2.63
C ALA A 158 13.33 5.89 2.42
N ASP A 159 12.03 6.08 2.41
CA ASP A 159 11.32 7.38 2.42
C ASP A 159 11.87 8.47 1.46
N VAL A 160 12.37 8.04 0.31
CA VAL A 160 12.94 8.91 -0.71
C VAL A 160 11.85 9.50 -1.62
N ARG A 161 12.07 10.71 -2.11
CA ARG A 161 11.17 11.36 -3.07
C ARG A 161 11.12 10.60 -4.41
N LEU A 162 12.25 10.11 -4.87
CA LEU A 162 12.40 9.34 -6.10
C LEU A 162 13.14 8.04 -5.78
N HIS A 163 12.62 6.93 -6.26
CA HIS A 163 13.24 5.62 -6.07
C HIS A 163 14.65 5.58 -6.70
N PRO A 164 15.69 5.04 -6.02
CA PRO A 164 17.06 5.06 -6.54
C PRO A 164 17.22 4.46 -7.95
N VAL A 165 16.44 3.42 -8.27
CA VAL A 165 16.42 2.84 -9.62
C VAL A 165 15.83 3.81 -10.65
N GLU A 166 14.76 4.53 -10.29
CA GLU A 166 14.18 5.56 -11.17
C GLU A 166 15.13 6.75 -11.36
N GLU A 167 15.81 7.18 -10.30
CA GLU A 167 16.80 8.24 -10.38
C GLU A 167 17.95 7.84 -11.32
N LYS A 168 18.47 6.63 -11.16
CA LYS A 168 19.55 6.10 -12.01
C LYS A 168 19.09 5.90 -13.45
N ALA A 169 17.84 5.54 -13.68
CA ALA A 169 17.22 5.39 -14.99
C ALA A 169 17.20 6.69 -15.82
N LEU A 170 17.33 7.86 -15.21
CA LEU A 170 17.36 9.14 -15.93
C LEU A 170 18.59 9.27 -16.87
N GLY A 171 19.69 8.58 -16.57
CA GLY A 171 20.90 8.56 -17.41
C GLY A 171 20.85 7.52 -18.54
N GLY A 172 19.94 6.54 -18.46
CA GLY A 172 19.83 5.46 -19.43
C GLY A 172 19.38 5.92 -20.82
N ARG A 173 19.88 5.26 -21.85
CA ARG A 173 19.63 5.63 -23.26
C ARG A 173 19.12 4.47 -24.11
N THR A 174 19.35 3.23 -23.67
CA THR A 174 19.07 2.01 -24.43
C THR A 174 18.25 1.06 -23.61
N LEU A 175 17.16 0.53 -24.19
CA LEU A 175 16.41 -0.56 -23.60
C LEU A 175 17.12 -1.89 -23.89
N LEU A 176 17.29 -2.68 -22.85
CA LEU A 176 17.91 -4.00 -22.92
C LEU A 176 16.82 -5.08 -22.98
N ASP A 177 17.20 -6.27 -23.48
CA ASP A 177 16.26 -7.40 -23.55
C ASP A 177 16.12 -8.08 -22.18
N ILE A 178 14.94 -7.96 -21.59
CA ILE A 178 14.54 -8.63 -20.35
C ILE A 178 13.12 -9.22 -20.50
N PRO A 179 12.77 -10.27 -19.74
CA PRO A 179 11.44 -10.86 -19.82
C PRO A 179 10.31 -9.85 -19.58
N TYR A 180 9.18 -10.06 -20.26
CA TYR A 180 7.93 -9.33 -20.05
C TYR A 180 6.84 -10.37 -19.79
N LEU A 181 6.33 -10.47 -18.56
CA LEU A 181 5.42 -11.54 -18.19
C LEU A 181 4.13 -11.01 -17.59
N VAL A 182 3.13 -10.88 -18.45
CA VAL A 182 1.73 -10.59 -18.11
C VAL A 182 0.87 -11.78 -18.50
N LYS A 183 0.01 -12.25 -17.59
CA LYS A 183 -0.88 -13.38 -17.82
C LYS A 183 -2.31 -12.99 -17.43
N GLY A 184 -3.13 -12.64 -18.41
CA GLY A 184 -4.42 -12.03 -18.14
C GLY A 184 -4.25 -10.64 -17.54
N MET A 185 -4.64 -10.46 -16.28
CA MET A 185 -4.40 -9.25 -15.49
C MET A 185 -3.35 -9.49 -14.38
N ASP A 186 -2.77 -10.69 -14.31
CA ASP A 186 -1.71 -11.01 -13.36
C ASP A 186 -0.33 -10.68 -13.94
N VAL A 187 0.61 -10.38 -13.05
CA VAL A 187 1.99 -10.00 -13.38
C VAL A 187 3.00 -10.85 -12.61
N SER A 188 4.23 -10.99 -13.14
CA SER A 188 5.31 -11.67 -12.45
C SER A 188 6.60 -10.87 -12.63
N PHE A 189 7.28 -10.56 -11.52
CA PHE A 189 8.46 -9.69 -11.50
C PHE A 189 9.76 -10.40 -11.14
N SER A 190 9.73 -11.63 -10.60
CA SER A 190 10.95 -12.34 -10.19
C SER A 190 11.89 -12.65 -11.36
N GLY A 191 11.31 -12.96 -12.53
CA GLY A 191 12.07 -13.16 -13.76
C GLY A 191 12.78 -11.90 -14.26
N LEU A 192 12.13 -10.72 -14.11
CA LEU A 192 12.73 -9.43 -14.43
C LEU A 192 13.91 -9.13 -13.52
N LEU A 193 13.73 -9.29 -12.20
CA LEU A 193 14.79 -9.10 -11.22
C LEU A 193 16.00 -9.96 -11.53
N THR A 194 15.78 -11.25 -11.77
CA THR A 194 16.87 -12.20 -12.11
C THR A 194 17.59 -11.79 -13.40
N ALA A 195 16.84 -11.34 -14.42
CA ALA A 195 17.43 -10.89 -15.68
C ALA A 195 18.25 -9.60 -15.49
N ALA A 196 17.74 -8.63 -14.73
CA ALA A 196 18.45 -7.39 -14.44
C ALA A 196 19.76 -7.64 -13.67
N ILE A 197 19.74 -8.49 -12.63
CA ILE A 197 20.94 -8.89 -11.87
C ILE A 197 21.96 -9.59 -12.80
N ARG A 198 21.51 -10.46 -13.72
CA ARG A 198 22.38 -11.09 -14.70
C ARG A 198 23.03 -10.07 -15.65
N LEU A 199 22.28 -9.08 -16.13
CA LEU A 199 22.83 -8.01 -16.97
C LEU A 199 23.89 -7.19 -16.20
N LEU A 200 23.64 -6.91 -14.92
CA LEU A 200 24.59 -6.24 -14.03
C LEU A 200 25.88 -7.05 -13.88
N SER A 201 25.78 -8.36 -13.65
CA SER A 201 26.95 -9.26 -13.56
C SER A 201 27.73 -9.40 -14.86
N GLN A 202 27.10 -9.16 -16.01
CA GLN A 202 27.73 -9.11 -17.32
C GLN A 202 28.41 -7.78 -17.64
N GLY A 203 28.37 -6.80 -16.71
CA GLY A 203 28.97 -5.48 -16.89
C GLY A 203 28.23 -4.58 -17.87
N LYS A 204 26.92 -4.80 -18.07
CA LYS A 204 26.09 -3.88 -18.85
C LYS A 204 25.95 -2.56 -18.09
N ASP A 205 25.69 -1.50 -18.82
CA ASP A 205 25.53 -0.17 -18.25
C ASP A 205 24.37 -0.13 -17.23
N LEU A 206 24.67 0.36 -16.03
CA LEU A 206 23.71 0.36 -14.91
C LEU A 206 22.51 1.28 -15.20
N GLU A 207 22.73 2.40 -15.88
CA GLU A 207 21.68 3.35 -16.21
C GLU A 207 20.69 2.75 -17.22
N ASP A 208 21.20 2.00 -18.21
CA ASP A 208 20.38 1.28 -19.19
C ASP A 208 19.61 0.13 -18.54
N ILE A 209 20.21 -0.59 -17.59
CA ILE A 209 19.49 -1.65 -16.82
C ILE A 209 18.37 -1.02 -16.00
N CYS A 210 18.63 0.07 -15.27
CA CYS A 210 17.64 0.77 -14.47
C CYS A 210 16.51 1.31 -15.34
N LEU A 211 16.83 1.95 -16.47
CA LEU A 211 15.84 2.43 -17.43
C LEU A 211 14.95 1.28 -17.91
N THR A 212 15.56 0.18 -18.34
CA THR A 212 14.84 -0.98 -18.85
C THR A 212 13.90 -1.57 -17.77
N LEU A 213 14.41 -1.74 -16.55
CA LEU A 213 13.65 -2.33 -15.46
C LEU A 213 12.43 -1.47 -15.12
N VAL A 214 12.61 -0.16 -15.01
CA VAL A 214 11.51 0.79 -14.72
C VAL A 214 10.47 0.81 -15.83
N GLU A 215 10.91 0.90 -17.11
CA GLU A 215 9.99 0.90 -18.26
C GLU A 215 9.17 -0.37 -18.34
N VAL A 216 9.80 -1.53 -18.13
CA VAL A 216 9.10 -2.82 -18.22
C VAL A 216 8.15 -3.01 -17.03
N VAL A 217 8.58 -2.72 -15.79
CA VAL A 217 7.72 -2.83 -14.60
C VAL A 217 6.49 -1.93 -14.74
N TYR A 218 6.70 -0.66 -15.08
CA TYR A 218 5.57 0.28 -15.19
C TYR A 218 4.71 0.04 -16.44
N GLY A 219 5.32 -0.42 -17.54
CA GLY A 219 4.59 -0.87 -18.70
C GLY A 219 3.63 -2.03 -18.39
N MET A 220 4.11 -3.04 -17.65
CA MET A 220 3.28 -4.16 -17.20
C MET A 220 2.13 -3.70 -16.28
N LEU A 221 2.41 -2.83 -15.31
CA LEU A 221 1.38 -2.28 -14.40
C LEU A 221 0.34 -1.46 -15.17
N THR A 222 0.78 -0.66 -16.14
CA THR A 222 -0.11 0.14 -16.98
C THR A 222 -1.01 -0.75 -17.83
N GLU A 223 -0.43 -1.77 -18.50
CA GLU A 223 -1.18 -2.71 -19.35
C GLU A 223 -2.26 -3.45 -18.57
N VAL A 224 -1.92 -4.02 -17.40
CA VAL A 224 -2.92 -4.77 -16.62
C VAL A 224 -3.99 -3.85 -16.02
N THR A 225 -3.62 -2.60 -15.68
CA THR A 225 -4.60 -1.60 -15.22
C THR A 225 -5.55 -1.21 -16.36
N GLU A 226 -5.05 -1.02 -17.57
CA GLU A 226 -5.87 -0.74 -18.75
C GLU A 226 -6.85 -1.90 -19.07
N ARG A 227 -6.36 -3.15 -19.03
CA ARG A 227 -7.21 -4.33 -19.21
C ARG A 227 -8.33 -4.40 -18.16
N ALA A 228 -8.01 -4.15 -16.89
CA ALA A 228 -8.97 -4.14 -15.81
C ALA A 228 -9.97 -2.98 -15.95
N LEU A 229 -9.50 -1.80 -16.37
CA LEU A 229 -10.35 -0.64 -16.63
C LEU A 229 -11.36 -0.90 -17.75
N ALA A 230 -10.89 -1.49 -18.85
CA ALA A 230 -11.75 -1.88 -19.98
C ALA A 230 -12.76 -2.97 -19.58
N HIS A 231 -12.36 -3.91 -18.70
CA HIS A 231 -13.24 -5.01 -18.25
C HIS A 231 -14.30 -4.55 -17.24
N THR A 232 -13.93 -3.65 -16.31
CA THR A 232 -14.83 -3.20 -15.24
C THR A 232 -15.65 -1.97 -15.61
N GLU A 233 -15.32 -1.31 -16.73
CA GLU A 233 -15.94 -0.06 -17.20
C GLU A 233 -15.96 1.07 -16.18
N LYS A 234 -15.12 0.99 -15.11
CA LYS A 234 -14.98 2.04 -14.10
C LYS A 234 -14.52 3.34 -14.75
N LYS A 235 -14.91 4.46 -14.15
CA LYS A 235 -14.59 5.82 -14.65
C LYS A 235 -13.55 6.54 -13.79
N GLU A 236 -13.10 5.90 -12.75
CA GLU A 236 -12.08 6.40 -11.83
C GLU A 236 -11.00 5.34 -11.64
N VAL A 237 -9.75 5.74 -11.67
CA VAL A 237 -8.59 4.91 -11.30
C VAL A 237 -7.94 5.55 -10.08
N LEU A 238 -7.75 4.78 -9.02
CA LEU A 238 -7.03 5.20 -7.81
C LEU A 238 -5.67 4.53 -7.77
N LEU A 239 -4.60 5.31 -7.75
CA LEU A 239 -3.24 4.84 -7.52
C LEU A 239 -2.86 5.05 -6.06
N THR A 240 -2.52 3.96 -5.34
CA THR A 240 -2.15 3.97 -3.91
C THR A 240 -0.97 3.04 -3.62
N GLY A 241 -0.43 3.13 -2.40
CA GLY A 241 0.79 2.45 -2.01
C GLY A 241 2.05 3.27 -2.34
N GLY A 242 3.22 2.79 -1.89
CA GLY A 242 4.49 3.52 -2.08
C GLY A 242 4.83 3.83 -3.55
N GLY A 243 4.43 2.95 -4.49
CA GLY A 243 4.59 3.15 -5.93
C GLY A 243 3.78 4.33 -6.50
N ALA A 244 2.79 4.83 -5.75
CA ALA A 244 2.03 6.02 -6.15
C ALA A 244 2.88 7.29 -6.22
N ARG A 245 4.05 7.32 -5.60
CA ARG A 245 4.99 8.45 -5.66
C ARG A 245 5.68 8.61 -7.02
N SER A 246 5.68 7.55 -7.87
CA SER A 246 6.34 7.59 -9.18
C SER A 246 5.58 8.46 -10.17
N GLU A 247 6.14 9.61 -10.53
CA GLU A 247 5.60 10.48 -11.57
C GLU A 247 5.57 9.79 -12.96
N ARG A 248 6.49 8.84 -13.20
CA ARG A 248 6.53 8.07 -14.45
C ARG A 248 5.33 7.14 -14.56
N LEU A 249 5.02 6.41 -13.50
CA LEU A 249 3.83 5.54 -13.45
C LEU A 249 2.55 6.39 -13.54
N GLN A 250 2.48 7.51 -12.81
CA GLN A 250 1.34 8.43 -12.88
C GLN A 250 1.06 8.92 -14.31
N ARG A 251 2.11 9.33 -15.06
CA ARG A 251 1.96 9.77 -16.46
C ARG A 251 1.41 8.66 -17.36
N SER A 252 1.91 7.43 -17.24
CA SER A 252 1.42 6.30 -18.03
C SER A 252 -0.05 6.01 -17.72
N LEU A 253 -0.42 6.01 -16.43
CA LEU A 253 -1.81 5.80 -16.02
C LEU A 253 -2.74 6.94 -16.44
N THR A 254 -2.29 8.20 -16.40
CA THR A 254 -3.06 9.34 -16.92
C THR A 254 -3.41 9.12 -18.39
N GLN A 255 -2.46 8.69 -19.18
CA GLN A 255 -2.64 8.48 -20.62
C GLN A 255 -3.71 7.40 -20.94
N ILE A 256 -3.70 6.28 -20.21
CA ILE A 256 -4.74 5.26 -20.41
C ILE A 256 -6.10 5.73 -19.90
N CYS A 257 -6.14 6.47 -18.77
CA CYS A 257 -7.37 7.03 -18.25
C CYS A 257 -8.03 7.98 -19.27
N GLU A 258 -7.25 8.89 -19.86
CA GLU A 258 -7.73 9.79 -20.92
C GLU A 258 -8.30 9.02 -22.12
N THR A 259 -7.63 7.94 -22.54
CA THR A 259 -8.06 7.11 -23.67
C THR A 259 -9.39 6.42 -23.40
N HIS A 260 -9.65 6.01 -22.15
CA HIS A 260 -10.86 5.32 -21.73
C HIS A 260 -11.96 6.24 -21.16
N GLY A 261 -11.74 7.56 -21.18
CA GLY A 261 -12.66 8.54 -20.60
C GLY A 261 -12.86 8.35 -19.09
N ALA A 262 -11.79 7.99 -18.40
CA ALA A 262 -11.70 7.85 -16.95
C ALA A 262 -10.80 8.95 -16.36
N SER A 263 -10.84 9.11 -15.04
CA SER A 263 -9.96 10.03 -14.29
C SER A 263 -8.97 9.25 -13.42
N LEU A 264 -7.72 9.74 -13.35
CA LEU A 264 -6.72 9.23 -12.43
C LEU A 264 -6.74 10.03 -11.13
N HIS A 265 -6.82 9.33 -10.02
CA HIS A 265 -6.68 9.85 -8.67
C HIS A 265 -5.41 9.26 -8.04
N VAL A 266 -4.57 10.12 -7.48
CA VAL A 266 -3.30 9.69 -6.86
C VAL A 266 -3.35 10.07 -5.39
N VAL A 267 -3.14 9.10 -4.52
CA VAL A 267 -3.10 9.34 -3.07
C VAL A 267 -1.95 10.29 -2.73
N PRO A 268 -2.20 11.35 -1.94
CA PRO A 268 -1.16 12.28 -1.53
C PRO A 268 0.06 11.58 -0.93
N PRO A 269 1.31 11.98 -1.25
CA PRO A 269 2.53 11.25 -0.89
C PRO A 269 2.66 10.89 0.60
N GLN A 270 2.18 11.74 1.50
CA GLN A 270 2.21 11.51 2.95
C GLN A 270 1.25 10.41 3.44
N TYR A 271 0.30 9.99 2.60
CA TYR A 271 -0.66 8.92 2.88
C TYR A 271 -0.55 7.73 1.91
N ALA A 272 0.34 7.81 0.92
CA ALA A 272 0.52 6.76 -0.07
C ALA A 272 1.19 5.51 0.51
N GLY A 273 2.21 5.68 1.37
CA GLY A 273 2.83 4.58 2.11
C GLY A 273 2.02 4.15 3.34
N ASP A 274 2.55 3.20 4.10
CA ASP A 274 1.95 2.73 5.35
C ASP A 274 1.86 3.87 6.36
N ASN A 275 0.68 4.06 6.94
CA ASN A 275 0.44 5.16 7.87
C ASN A 275 -0.68 4.85 8.87
N GLY A 276 -0.70 5.59 9.99
CA GLY A 276 -1.70 5.40 11.04
C GLY A 276 -3.08 5.96 10.70
N ALA A 277 -3.14 6.98 9.84
CA ALA A 277 -4.40 7.61 9.48
C ALA A 277 -5.31 6.68 8.68
N MET A 278 -4.77 5.88 7.77
CA MET A 278 -5.55 4.92 6.99
C MET A 278 -6.18 3.83 7.88
N ILE A 279 -5.47 3.38 8.92
CA ILE A 279 -5.98 2.40 9.88
C ILE A 279 -7.05 3.04 10.77
N SER A 280 -6.81 4.26 11.25
CA SER A 280 -7.77 5.03 12.03
C SER A 280 -9.08 5.26 11.25
N TRP A 281 -8.98 5.74 10.00
CA TRP A 281 -10.14 5.97 9.14
C TRP A 281 -10.93 4.69 8.84
N ASN A 282 -10.25 3.65 8.38
CA ASN A 282 -10.95 2.39 8.09
C ASN A 282 -11.52 1.74 9.35
N GLY A 283 -10.86 1.90 10.49
CA GLY A 283 -11.39 1.48 11.80
C GLY A 283 -12.69 2.19 12.15
N LEU A 284 -12.80 3.50 11.88
CA LEU A 284 -14.04 4.24 12.05
C LEU A 284 -15.17 3.76 11.16
N LEU A 285 -14.87 3.45 9.88
CA LEU A 285 -15.87 2.88 8.96
C LEU A 285 -16.44 1.57 9.50
N HIS A 286 -15.58 0.67 9.98
CA HIS A 286 -16.01 -0.58 10.62
C HIS A 286 -16.83 -0.31 11.90
N TYR A 287 -16.36 0.57 12.77
CA TYR A 287 -17.02 0.90 14.03
C TYR A 287 -18.43 1.46 13.82
N GLN A 288 -18.62 2.35 12.84
CA GLN A 288 -19.93 2.92 12.49
C GLN A 288 -20.93 1.86 12.01
N GLN A 289 -20.45 0.72 11.52
CA GLN A 289 -21.28 -0.43 11.15
C GLN A 289 -21.45 -1.45 12.29
N GLY A 290 -20.95 -1.14 13.49
CA GLY A 290 -21.02 -2.03 14.64
C GLY A 290 -20.00 -3.19 14.63
N HIS A 291 -19.03 -3.15 13.73
CA HIS A 291 -17.99 -4.18 13.64
C HIS A 291 -16.89 -3.93 14.67
N THR A 292 -16.94 -4.63 15.78
CA THR A 292 -15.94 -4.60 16.85
C THR A 292 -15.45 -6.00 17.18
N LEU A 293 -14.34 -6.10 17.89
CA LEU A 293 -13.74 -7.36 18.31
C LEU A 293 -13.57 -7.39 19.84
N GLU A 294 -13.85 -8.53 20.43
CA GLU A 294 -13.36 -8.82 21.78
C GLU A 294 -11.84 -8.99 21.75
N VAL A 295 -11.16 -8.56 22.83
CA VAL A 295 -9.70 -8.67 22.92
C VAL A 295 -9.21 -10.11 22.70
N SER A 296 -9.97 -11.10 23.20
CA SER A 296 -9.69 -12.53 23.01
C SER A 296 -9.76 -12.99 21.55
N GLU A 297 -10.54 -12.31 20.70
CA GLU A 297 -10.74 -12.63 19.29
C GLU A 297 -9.86 -11.81 18.33
N SER A 298 -9.12 -10.86 18.87
CA SER A 298 -8.30 -9.91 18.11
C SER A 298 -6.99 -10.51 17.56
N VAL A 299 -7.03 -11.76 17.08
CA VAL A 299 -5.87 -12.47 16.52
C VAL A 299 -5.44 -11.83 15.21
N VAL A 300 -4.12 -11.66 15.04
CA VAL A 300 -3.56 -11.14 13.78
C VAL A 300 -3.64 -12.18 12.67
N LYS A 301 -3.87 -11.72 11.43
CA LYS A 301 -4.08 -12.55 10.24
C LYS A 301 -3.06 -12.18 9.16
N PRO A 302 -1.80 -12.67 9.21
CA PRO A 302 -0.73 -12.26 8.30
C PRO A 302 -1.03 -12.43 6.81
N ARG A 303 -1.96 -13.31 6.45
CA ARG A 303 -2.37 -13.60 5.07
C ARG A 303 -3.82 -13.20 4.77
N MET A 304 -4.37 -12.25 5.52
CA MET A 304 -5.74 -11.78 5.32
C MET A 304 -5.91 -11.19 3.91
N ARG A 305 -6.86 -11.72 3.15
CA ARG A 305 -7.12 -11.20 1.80
C ARG A 305 -8.10 -10.03 1.85
N VAL A 306 -8.01 -9.14 0.88
CA VAL A 306 -8.90 -8.00 0.74
C VAL A 306 -10.35 -8.43 0.51
N GLU A 307 -10.56 -9.55 -0.17
CA GLU A 307 -11.86 -10.14 -0.50
C GLU A 307 -12.58 -10.76 0.71
N GLU A 308 -11.88 -10.98 1.82
CA GLU A 308 -12.46 -11.50 3.07
C GLU A 308 -13.21 -10.42 3.85
N VAL A 309 -13.06 -9.13 3.47
CA VAL A 309 -13.66 -8.00 4.17
C VAL A 309 -15.01 -7.65 3.57
N GLU A 310 -16.06 -7.67 4.38
CA GLU A 310 -17.35 -7.10 4.02
C GLU A 310 -17.29 -5.58 4.18
N THR A 311 -17.56 -4.85 3.10
CA THR A 311 -17.47 -3.39 3.06
C THR A 311 -18.87 -2.78 3.18
N THR A 312 -19.53 -3.04 4.30
CA THR A 312 -20.91 -2.66 4.59
C THR A 312 -21.13 -1.14 4.66
N TRP A 313 -20.05 -0.38 4.82
CA TRP A 313 -20.09 1.10 4.77
C TRP A 313 -20.16 1.67 3.35
N ARG A 314 -20.02 0.84 2.31
CA ARG A 314 -20.25 1.23 0.93
C ARG A 314 -21.68 0.88 0.54
N GLU A 315 -22.45 1.89 0.16
CA GLU A 315 -23.73 1.64 -0.47
C GLU A 315 -23.51 0.88 -1.79
N MET A 316 -24.29 -0.18 -2.00
CA MET A 316 -24.30 -0.85 -3.29
C MET A 316 -24.86 0.15 -4.30
N SER A 317 -24.03 0.64 -5.21
CA SER A 317 -24.55 1.41 -6.35
C SER A 317 -25.63 0.57 -7.01
N PRO A 318 -26.85 1.09 -7.21
CA PRO A 318 -27.85 0.34 -7.93
C PRO A 318 -27.28 0.02 -9.31
N HIS A 319 -27.17 -1.24 -9.64
CA HIS A 319 -26.78 -1.70 -10.96
C HIS A 319 -27.76 -1.09 -11.97
N HIS A 320 -27.23 -0.32 -12.90
CA HIS A 320 -27.96 0.11 -14.11
C HIS A 320 -27.84 -0.96 -15.18
#